data_3ecda9dad45aa30bf106f0f0806fafad
#
_entry.id   3ecda9dad45aa30bf106f0f0806fafad
#
_cell.length_a   1.000
_cell.length_b   1.000
_cell.length_c   1.000
_cell.angle_alpha   90.00
_cell.angle_beta   90.00
_cell.angle_gamma   90.00
#
_symmetry.space_group_name_H-M   'P 1'
#
loop_
_entity.id
_entity.type
_entity.pdbx_description
1 polymer ?
#
loop_
_entity_poly.entity_id
_entity_poly.type
_entity_poly.pdbx_seq_one_letter_code
_entity_poly.pdbx_strand_id
1 'polypeptide(L)'
;MSSWVQAQRYGVVDTDYILKALPEYAQAQSQINKLSEQWAGEVSAVQSELESLKDALDAERILLSPEKLEKREKGIATKQGEVIDLQQKYFGPEGELFKKRAQLVQPIQDKVFGAVQAVARKRKLELVLDKSAQSGVLFVDKDKDYSDEVLNSIKQ
;
A
#
# COMPACT_ATOMS: atom_id res chain seq x y z
N MET A 1 2.49 -27.67 -49.15
CA MET A 1 1.81 -27.53 -47.86
C MET A 1 2.20 -26.18 -47.27
N SER A 2 1.30 -25.20 -47.33
CA SER A 2 1.57 -23.86 -46.82
C SER A 2 1.27 -23.87 -45.32
N SER A 3 2.32 -23.90 -44.46
CA SER A 3 2.18 -23.70 -43.03
C SER A 3 1.79 -22.27 -42.80
N TRP A 4 0.55 -22.04 -42.42
CA TRP A 4 0.11 -20.73 -41.89
C TRP A 4 0.77 -20.52 -40.54
N VAL A 5 1.85 -19.76 -40.50
CA VAL A 5 2.42 -19.27 -39.25
C VAL A 5 1.41 -18.23 -38.71
N GLN A 6 0.61 -18.65 -37.75
CA GLN A 6 -0.28 -17.76 -37.05
C GLN A 6 0.60 -16.91 -36.10
N ALA A 7 0.81 -15.66 -36.44
CA ALA A 7 1.56 -14.75 -35.62
C ALA A 7 0.82 -14.57 -34.29
N GLN A 8 1.44 -14.96 -33.17
CA GLN A 8 0.89 -14.77 -31.83
C GLN A 8 0.60 -13.29 -31.61
N ARG A 9 -0.62 -12.98 -31.19
CA ARG A 9 -1.05 -11.60 -30.91
C ARG A 9 -0.79 -11.27 -29.47
N TYR A 10 0.16 -10.37 -29.22
CA TYR A 10 0.44 -9.85 -27.90
C TYR A 10 0.11 -8.37 -27.80
N GLY A 11 -0.14 -7.91 -26.59
CA GLY A 11 -0.28 -6.51 -26.25
C GLY A 11 0.49 -6.18 -24.98
N VAL A 12 0.64 -4.91 -24.72
CA VAL A 12 1.27 -4.39 -23.51
C VAL A 12 0.36 -3.35 -22.90
N VAL A 13 0.33 -3.26 -21.59
CA VAL A 13 -0.37 -2.22 -20.83
C VAL A 13 0.55 -1.68 -19.74
N ASP A 14 0.26 -0.48 -19.29
CA ASP A 14 0.86 0.16 -18.12
C ASP A 14 -0.20 0.27 -17.04
N THR A 15 -0.25 -0.69 -16.13
CA THR A 15 -1.27 -0.70 -15.07
C THR A 15 -1.10 0.46 -14.11
N ASP A 16 0.12 0.91 -13.87
CA ASP A 16 0.43 2.06 -13.02
C ASP A 16 -0.11 3.38 -13.62
N TYR A 17 0.12 3.56 -14.93
CA TYR A 17 -0.45 4.68 -15.67
C TYR A 17 -1.99 4.68 -15.62
N ILE A 18 -2.61 3.53 -15.86
CA ILE A 18 -4.06 3.39 -15.84
C ILE A 18 -4.61 3.72 -14.45
N LEU A 19 -4.05 3.12 -13.40
CA LEU A 19 -4.47 3.35 -12.01
C LEU A 19 -4.36 4.83 -11.63
N LYS A 20 -3.21 5.46 -11.89
CA LYS A 20 -2.97 6.88 -11.58
C LYS A 20 -3.91 7.84 -12.32
N ALA A 21 -4.44 7.43 -13.48
CA ALA A 21 -5.38 8.22 -14.25
C ALA A 21 -6.86 8.06 -13.78
N LEU A 22 -7.12 7.19 -12.80
CA LEU A 22 -8.45 6.97 -12.23
C LEU A 22 -8.67 7.84 -10.98
N PRO A 23 -9.73 8.69 -10.94
CA PRO A 23 -10.03 9.54 -9.78
C PRO A 23 -10.25 8.74 -8.50
N GLU A 24 -10.90 7.57 -8.59
CA GLU A 24 -11.12 6.68 -7.45
C GLU A 24 -9.81 6.18 -6.83
N TYR A 25 -8.76 5.97 -7.62
CA TYR A 25 -7.44 5.58 -7.12
C TYR A 25 -6.77 6.73 -6.35
N ALA A 26 -6.85 7.94 -6.87
CA ALA A 26 -6.36 9.14 -6.18
C ALA A 26 -7.09 9.36 -4.83
N GLN A 27 -8.41 9.15 -4.78
CA GLN A 27 -9.21 9.22 -3.56
C GLN A 27 -8.80 8.15 -2.56
N ALA A 28 -8.62 6.89 -3.00
CA ALA A 28 -8.17 5.80 -2.17
C ALA A 28 -6.79 6.10 -1.55
N GLN A 29 -5.84 6.57 -2.36
CA GLN A 29 -4.51 6.97 -1.88
C GLN A 29 -4.59 8.12 -0.85
N SER A 30 -5.42 9.13 -1.11
CA SER A 30 -5.63 10.23 -0.15
C SER A 30 -6.18 9.74 1.19
N GLN A 31 -7.14 8.81 1.17
CA GLN A 31 -7.68 8.22 2.40
C GLN A 31 -6.62 7.40 3.16
N ILE A 32 -5.84 6.59 2.46
CA ILE A 32 -4.77 5.79 3.04
C ILE A 32 -3.73 6.71 3.70
N ASN A 33 -3.33 7.79 3.03
CA ASN A 33 -2.36 8.73 3.56
C ASN A 33 -2.88 9.41 4.84
N LYS A 34 -4.13 9.89 4.84
CA LYS A 34 -4.76 10.50 6.02
C LYS A 34 -4.81 9.54 7.21
N LEU A 35 -5.20 8.28 6.99
CA LEU A 35 -5.21 7.27 8.04
C LEU A 35 -3.79 6.97 8.55
N SER A 36 -2.83 6.87 7.66
CA SER A 36 -1.42 6.66 8.02
C SER A 36 -0.88 7.79 8.89
N GLU A 37 -1.16 9.06 8.52
CA GLU A 37 -0.78 10.24 9.30
C GLU A 37 -1.45 10.28 10.67
N GLN A 38 -2.75 9.98 10.73
CA GLN A 38 -3.49 9.90 11.98
C GLN A 38 -2.89 8.85 12.91
N TRP A 39 -2.69 7.63 12.44
CA TRP A 39 -2.14 6.54 13.25
C TRP A 39 -0.68 6.77 13.65
N ALA A 40 0.13 7.39 12.78
CA ALA A 40 1.47 7.81 13.12
C ALA A 40 1.46 8.85 14.25
N GLY A 41 0.49 9.78 14.23
CA GLY A 41 0.28 10.74 15.30
C GLY A 41 -0.10 10.08 16.63
N GLU A 42 -1.00 9.07 16.60
CA GLU A 42 -1.38 8.31 17.80
C GLU A 42 -0.18 7.57 18.40
N VAL A 43 0.62 6.90 17.58
CA VAL A 43 1.86 6.22 18.04
C VAL A 43 2.85 7.24 18.62
N SER A 44 3.05 8.36 17.94
CA SER A 44 3.95 9.43 18.38
C SER A 44 3.53 10.04 19.71
N ALA A 45 2.24 10.20 19.95
CA ALA A 45 1.73 10.71 21.23
C ALA A 45 2.08 9.78 22.40
N VAL A 46 1.83 8.47 22.25
CA VAL A 46 2.16 7.49 23.29
C VAL A 46 3.67 7.35 23.47
N GLN A 47 4.45 7.47 22.40
CA GLN A 47 5.91 7.48 22.48
C GLN A 47 6.43 8.72 23.24
N SER A 48 5.84 9.90 23.03
CA SER A 48 6.19 11.12 23.79
C SER A 48 5.85 11.00 25.27
N GLU A 49 4.73 10.35 25.62
CA GLU A 49 4.39 10.02 27.01
C GLU A 49 5.44 9.07 27.63
N LEU A 50 5.86 8.05 26.90
CA LEU A 50 6.89 7.11 27.32
C LEU A 50 8.23 7.83 27.61
N GLU A 51 8.66 8.72 26.71
CA GLU A 51 9.88 9.51 26.92
C GLU A 51 9.75 10.40 28.15
N SER A 52 8.62 11.08 28.33
CA SER A 52 8.36 11.91 29.54
C SER A 52 8.41 11.10 30.83
N LEU A 53 7.91 9.85 30.84
CA LEU A 53 7.99 8.96 32.00
C LEU A 53 9.43 8.52 32.31
N LYS A 54 10.23 8.27 31.28
CA LYS A 54 11.66 7.94 31.42
C LYS A 54 12.43 9.12 31.98
N ASP A 55 12.25 10.31 31.41
CA ASP A 55 12.92 11.53 31.87
C ASP A 55 12.57 11.85 33.34
N ALA A 56 11.29 11.73 33.71
CA ALA A 56 10.85 11.90 35.10
C ALA A 56 11.47 10.87 36.05
N LEU A 57 11.57 9.61 35.62
CA LEU A 57 12.21 8.58 36.42
C LEU A 57 13.70 8.86 36.62
N ASP A 58 14.41 9.25 35.58
CA ASP A 58 15.83 9.57 35.63
C ASP A 58 16.11 10.75 36.57
N ALA A 59 15.27 11.78 36.54
CA ALA A 59 15.37 12.94 37.43
C ALA A 59 15.12 12.61 38.91
N GLU A 60 14.19 11.69 39.19
CA GLU A 60 13.75 11.36 40.55
C GLU A 60 14.42 10.11 41.13
N ARG A 61 15.17 9.35 40.34
CA ARG A 61 15.67 8.00 40.65
C ARG A 61 16.37 7.90 42.00
N ILE A 62 17.19 8.91 42.34
CA ILE A 62 17.98 8.94 43.60
C ILE A 62 17.09 9.17 44.84
N LEU A 63 15.92 9.79 44.63
CA LEU A 63 14.98 10.17 45.69
C LEU A 63 13.92 9.09 45.94
N LEU A 64 13.79 8.10 45.07
CA LEU A 64 12.76 7.09 45.19
C LEU A 64 13.16 5.93 46.10
N SER A 65 12.21 5.43 46.89
CA SER A 65 12.37 4.15 47.58
C SER A 65 12.40 3.00 46.56
N PRO A 66 13.03 1.83 46.90
CA PRO A 66 13.09 0.68 46.00
C PRO A 66 11.74 0.23 45.47
N GLU A 67 10.71 0.24 46.31
CA GLU A 67 9.35 -0.10 45.94
C GLU A 67 8.75 0.87 44.91
N LYS A 68 8.95 2.18 45.13
CA LYS A 68 8.48 3.21 44.19
C LYS A 68 9.23 3.18 42.87
N LEU A 69 10.55 2.88 42.92
CA LEU A 69 11.35 2.72 41.72
C LEU A 69 10.83 1.55 40.86
N GLU A 70 10.65 0.37 41.47
CA GLU A 70 10.10 -0.80 40.78
C GLU A 70 8.74 -0.53 40.15
N LYS A 71 7.85 0.17 40.86
CA LYS A 71 6.51 0.56 40.33
C LYS A 71 6.62 1.47 39.11
N ARG A 72 7.54 2.44 39.12
CA ARG A 72 7.77 3.35 37.98
C ARG A 72 8.37 2.60 36.78
N GLU A 73 9.34 1.72 37.00
CA GLU A 73 9.96 0.90 35.95
C GLU A 73 8.93 -0.03 35.30
N LYS A 74 8.04 -0.66 36.07
CA LYS A 74 6.91 -1.44 35.54
C LYS A 74 5.96 -0.61 34.70
N GLY A 75 5.65 0.63 35.14
CA GLY A 75 4.81 1.54 34.37
C GLY A 75 5.43 1.91 33.01
N ILE A 76 6.73 2.16 33.00
CA ILE A 76 7.49 2.43 31.77
C ILE A 76 7.47 1.21 30.84
N ALA A 77 7.72 0.00 31.37
CA ALA A 77 7.68 -1.22 30.60
C ALA A 77 6.29 -1.48 29.97
N THR A 78 5.21 -1.22 30.72
CA THR A 78 3.84 -1.29 30.21
C THR A 78 3.62 -0.29 29.09
N LYS A 79 4.02 0.97 29.26
CA LYS A 79 3.89 2.01 28.23
C LYS A 79 4.70 1.69 26.97
N GLN A 80 5.89 1.13 27.15
CA GLN A 80 6.70 0.64 26.01
C GLN A 80 6.00 -0.48 25.24
N GLY A 81 5.34 -1.41 25.95
CA GLY A 81 4.50 -2.43 25.33
C GLY A 81 3.37 -1.82 24.50
N GLU A 82 2.67 -0.79 25.04
CA GLU A 82 1.61 -0.07 24.31
C GLU A 82 2.10 0.55 22.98
N VAL A 83 3.30 1.13 22.98
CA VAL A 83 3.90 1.68 21.74
C VAL A 83 4.11 0.59 20.71
N ILE A 84 4.69 -0.55 21.12
CA ILE A 84 4.94 -1.69 20.23
C ILE A 84 3.62 -2.26 19.68
N ASP A 85 2.64 -2.44 20.55
CA ASP A 85 1.33 -2.97 20.19
C ASP A 85 0.61 -2.06 19.17
N LEU A 86 0.65 -0.73 19.38
CA LEU A 86 0.08 0.24 18.45
C LEU A 86 0.81 0.23 17.10
N GLN A 87 2.14 0.15 17.11
CA GLN A 87 2.91 0.06 15.87
C GLN A 87 2.56 -1.20 15.08
N GLN A 88 2.47 -2.35 15.75
CA GLN A 88 2.08 -3.60 15.10
C GLN A 88 0.64 -3.56 14.62
N LYS A 89 -0.28 -3.05 15.44
CA LYS A 89 -1.70 -2.91 15.09
C LYS A 89 -1.90 -2.09 13.83
N TYR A 90 -1.22 -0.94 13.71
CA TYR A 90 -1.43 -0.05 12.58
C TYR A 90 -0.54 -0.35 11.38
N PHE A 91 0.74 -0.62 11.61
CA PHE A 91 1.77 -0.70 10.56
C PHE A 91 2.40 -2.10 10.41
N GLY A 92 1.97 -3.08 11.20
CA GLY A 92 2.45 -4.45 11.08
C GLY A 92 2.08 -5.09 9.73
N PRO A 93 2.66 -6.26 9.40
CA PRO A 93 2.45 -6.95 8.11
C PRO A 93 0.97 -7.22 7.77
N GLU A 94 0.13 -7.43 8.79
CA GLU A 94 -1.33 -7.60 8.69
C GLU A 94 -2.07 -6.50 9.46
N GLY A 95 -1.42 -5.36 9.64
CA GLY A 95 -1.97 -4.22 10.39
C GLY A 95 -3.12 -3.52 9.66
N GLU A 96 -3.71 -2.55 10.36
CA GLU A 96 -4.87 -1.81 9.85
C GLU A 96 -4.58 -1.06 8.53
N LEU A 97 -3.34 -0.55 8.36
CA LEU A 97 -2.94 0.12 7.11
C LEU A 97 -2.93 -0.85 5.92
N PHE A 98 -2.43 -2.06 6.13
CA PHE A 98 -2.44 -3.11 5.10
C PHE A 98 -3.86 -3.48 4.71
N LYS A 99 -4.73 -3.73 5.71
CA LYS A 99 -6.15 -4.06 5.47
C LYS A 99 -6.89 -2.95 4.74
N LYS A 100 -6.69 -1.69 5.16
CA LYS A 100 -7.31 -0.54 4.50
C LYS A 100 -6.83 -0.34 3.07
N ARG A 101 -5.55 -0.55 2.81
CA ARG A 101 -5.01 -0.52 1.44
C ARG A 101 -5.65 -1.61 0.58
N ALA A 102 -5.70 -2.84 1.06
CA ALA A 102 -6.36 -3.92 0.34
C ALA A 102 -7.85 -3.60 0.08
N GLN A 103 -8.58 -3.14 1.10
CA GLN A 103 -10.00 -2.80 0.98
C GLN A 103 -10.29 -1.71 -0.04
N LEU A 104 -9.44 -0.68 -0.11
CA LEU A 104 -9.66 0.49 -0.97
C LEU A 104 -9.09 0.33 -2.37
N VAL A 105 -7.96 -0.35 -2.51
CA VAL A 105 -7.23 -0.43 -3.79
C VAL A 105 -7.59 -1.69 -4.58
N GLN A 106 -7.81 -2.82 -3.90
CA GLN A 106 -8.11 -4.08 -4.59
C GLN A 106 -9.29 -3.99 -5.57
N PRO A 107 -10.46 -3.40 -5.20
CA PRO A 107 -11.58 -3.28 -6.14
C PRO A 107 -11.22 -2.47 -7.40
N ILE A 108 -10.34 -1.47 -7.27
CA ILE A 108 -9.90 -0.64 -8.39
C ILE A 108 -8.96 -1.45 -9.29
N GLN A 109 -8.05 -2.22 -8.70
CA GLN A 109 -7.18 -3.13 -9.46
C GLN A 109 -7.98 -4.20 -10.19
N ASP A 110 -8.99 -4.78 -9.54
CA ASP A 110 -9.88 -5.77 -10.17
C ASP A 110 -10.65 -5.17 -11.35
N LYS A 111 -11.10 -3.92 -11.24
CA LYS A 111 -11.73 -3.17 -12.32
C LYS A 111 -10.78 -2.97 -13.50
N VAL A 112 -9.55 -2.56 -13.24
CA VAL A 112 -8.51 -2.41 -14.27
C VAL A 112 -8.21 -3.77 -14.94
N PHE A 113 -8.03 -4.82 -14.15
CA PHE A 113 -7.77 -6.16 -14.66
C PHE A 113 -8.92 -6.66 -15.55
N GLY A 114 -10.17 -6.45 -15.13
CA GLY A 114 -11.35 -6.77 -15.93
C GLY A 114 -11.38 -6.02 -17.29
N ALA A 115 -11.01 -4.75 -17.28
CA ALA A 115 -10.91 -3.94 -18.50
C ALA A 115 -9.77 -4.43 -19.42
N VAL A 116 -8.62 -4.78 -18.88
CA VAL A 116 -7.51 -5.40 -19.64
C VAL A 116 -7.99 -6.67 -20.34
N GLN A 117 -8.69 -7.56 -19.61
CA GLN A 117 -9.24 -8.77 -20.19
C GLN A 117 -10.26 -8.51 -21.29
N ALA A 118 -11.13 -7.51 -21.11
CA ALA A 118 -12.12 -7.15 -22.11
C ALA A 118 -11.47 -6.64 -23.41
N VAL A 119 -10.46 -5.77 -23.29
CA VAL A 119 -9.67 -5.28 -24.44
C VAL A 119 -8.92 -6.42 -25.10
N ALA A 120 -8.28 -7.30 -24.33
CA ALA A 120 -7.57 -8.47 -24.85
C ALA A 120 -8.49 -9.36 -25.70
N ARG A 121 -9.69 -9.67 -25.21
CA ARG A 121 -10.69 -10.45 -25.97
C ARG A 121 -11.14 -9.73 -27.24
N LYS A 122 -11.47 -8.44 -27.13
CA LYS A 122 -11.90 -7.60 -28.28
C LYS A 122 -10.83 -7.55 -29.36
N ARG A 123 -9.55 -7.46 -28.97
CA ARG A 123 -8.40 -7.39 -29.88
C ARG A 123 -7.84 -8.75 -30.26
N LYS A 124 -8.40 -9.84 -29.70
CA LYS A 124 -7.94 -11.22 -29.91
C LYS A 124 -6.45 -11.38 -29.55
N LEU A 125 -6.04 -10.76 -28.43
CA LEU A 125 -4.70 -10.89 -27.89
C LEU A 125 -4.58 -12.23 -27.13
N GLU A 126 -3.50 -12.95 -27.36
CA GLU A 126 -3.21 -14.21 -26.66
C GLU A 126 -2.40 -13.97 -25.38
N LEU A 127 -1.68 -12.85 -25.32
CA LEU A 127 -0.84 -12.46 -24.19
C LEU A 127 -0.91 -10.94 -24.01
N VAL A 128 -1.03 -10.50 -22.77
CA VAL A 128 -0.87 -9.11 -22.39
C VAL A 128 0.20 -9.02 -21.30
N LEU A 129 1.20 -8.18 -21.53
CA LEU A 129 2.29 -7.91 -20.60
C LEU A 129 2.04 -6.56 -19.91
N ASP A 130 2.34 -6.49 -18.62
CA ASP A 130 2.36 -5.23 -17.88
C ASP A 130 3.77 -4.63 -17.88
N LYS A 131 3.92 -3.42 -18.41
CA LYS A 131 5.21 -2.71 -18.43
C LYS A 131 5.44 -1.81 -17.22
N SER A 132 4.46 -1.69 -16.31
CA SER A 132 4.48 -0.70 -15.22
C SER A 132 5.53 -0.97 -14.17
N ALA A 133 5.81 -2.22 -13.84
CA ALA A 133 6.68 -2.54 -12.74
C ALA A 133 7.65 -3.65 -13.11
N GLN A 134 8.96 -3.41 -12.96
CA GLN A 134 10.02 -4.42 -12.93
C GLN A 134 9.92 -5.56 -13.98
N SER A 135 9.10 -5.36 -15.01
CA SER A 135 8.75 -6.39 -15.99
C SER A 135 9.87 -6.71 -16.99
N GLY A 136 10.98 -5.96 -16.96
CA GLY A 136 12.05 -6.10 -17.93
C GLY A 136 11.68 -5.65 -19.36
N VAL A 137 10.53 -5.02 -19.55
CA VAL A 137 10.12 -4.47 -20.85
C VAL A 137 10.83 -3.15 -21.07
N LEU A 138 11.78 -3.12 -22.00
CA LEU A 138 12.59 -1.93 -22.30
C LEU A 138 11.99 -1.06 -23.42
N PHE A 139 11.24 -1.67 -24.32
CA PHE A 139 10.65 -1.00 -25.47
C PHE A 139 9.34 -1.66 -25.87
N VAL A 140 8.36 -0.87 -26.23
CA VAL A 140 7.08 -1.28 -26.78
C VAL A 140 6.73 -0.36 -27.95
N ASP A 141 6.37 -0.95 -29.07
CA ASP A 141 5.78 -0.20 -30.18
C ASP A 141 4.41 0.35 -29.75
N LYS A 142 4.10 1.59 -30.13
CA LYS A 142 2.83 2.24 -29.81
C LYS A 142 1.62 1.44 -30.25
N ASP A 143 1.72 0.73 -31.38
CA ASP A 143 0.65 -0.11 -31.90
C ASP A 143 0.37 -1.36 -31.04
N LYS A 144 1.26 -1.67 -30.10
CA LYS A 144 1.13 -2.79 -29.16
C LYS A 144 0.78 -2.34 -27.75
N ASP A 145 0.76 -1.03 -27.49
CA ASP A 145 0.39 -0.45 -26.20
C ASP A 145 -1.12 -0.17 -26.18
N TYR A 146 -1.83 -0.90 -25.33
CA TYR A 146 -3.27 -0.79 -25.17
C TYR A 146 -3.68 -0.02 -23.90
N SER A 147 -2.76 0.64 -23.23
CA SER A 147 -3.03 1.36 -21.96
C SER A 147 -4.17 2.37 -22.08
N ASP A 148 -4.14 3.21 -23.14
CA ASP A 148 -5.18 4.21 -23.37
C ASP A 148 -6.52 3.58 -23.74
N GLU A 149 -6.54 2.49 -24.50
CA GLU A 149 -7.78 1.78 -24.84
C GLU A 149 -8.42 1.17 -23.58
N VAL A 150 -7.61 0.58 -22.71
CA VAL A 150 -8.07 0.06 -21.41
C VAL A 150 -8.62 1.20 -20.55
N LEU A 151 -7.87 2.29 -20.40
CA LEU A 151 -8.30 3.45 -19.61
C LEU A 151 -9.62 4.03 -20.13
N ASN A 152 -9.76 4.18 -21.43
CA ASN A 152 -10.99 4.69 -22.04
C ASN A 152 -12.18 3.74 -21.85
N SER A 153 -11.96 2.42 -21.84
CA SER A 153 -13.02 1.45 -21.57
C SER A 153 -13.52 1.47 -20.12
N ILE A 154 -12.71 1.95 -19.18
CA ILE A 154 -13.10 2.09 -17.78
C ILE A 154 -13.95 3.36 -17.55
N LYS A 155 -13.70 4.42 -18.34
CA LYS A 155 -14.35 5.73 -18.22
C LYS A 155 -15.72 5.82 -18.89
N GLN A 156 -16.07 4.83 -19.68
CA GLN A 156 -17.40 4.71 -20.31
C GLN A 156 -18.40 4.04 -19.36
#